data_6971701a4dece4884f258fb117586881
#
_entry.id   6971701a4dece4884f258fb117586881
#
_cell.length_a   1.000
_cell.length_b   1.000
_cell.length_c   1.000
_cell.angle_alpha   90.00
_cell.angle_beta   90.00
_cell.angle_gamma   90.00
#
_symmetry.space_group_name_H-M   'P 1'
#
loop_
_entity.id
_entity.type
_entity.pdbx_description
1 polymer ?
#
loop_
_entity_poly.entity_id
_entity_poly.type
_entity_poly.pdbx_seq_one_letter_code
_entity_poly.pdbx_strand_id
1 'polypeptide(L)'
;MEALAYYDGKIGTPEELTVPFNDRVHFFGDGVYDATVGANGKVYLMQDHLDRFYTSAKALDINIPMPKEELGKLLTDLLSKVDGTTHFVYWQVTRGVETRNHVYAENLPGKLWVSIRQNHLNDPDVPIKLNTEEDTRFYHCNIKTLNLLPSVVAAQHAKRIGVQETVLHRGDIVTECAHSNVSILKDGVFYSHPNDEFILRGIAKTHMIQACYRLGITVMEKCFTLDDLMNADEIIVTSSSNFCLHACEVDGKPAGGKDPATLKVIQDEVLREYYAYTGKTTVVD
;
A
#
# COMPACT_ATOMS: atom_id res chain seq x y z
N MET A 1 -0.73 -25.08 1.38
CA MET A 1 -1.93 -24.58 2.11
C MET A 1 -2.41 -23.30 1.48
N GLU A 2 -3.71 -22.99 1.50
CA GLU A 2 -4.28 -21.80 0.84
C GLU A 2 -3.92 -20.48 1.53
N ALA A 3 -3.76 -20.50 2.85
CA ALA A 3 -3.33 -19.37 3.66
C ALA A 3 -2.44 -19.83 4.81
N LEU A 4 -1.53 -18.95 5.23
CA LEU A 4 -0.59 -19.19 6.31
C LEU A 4 -0.52 -17.97 7.19
N ALA A 5 -0.44 -18.20 8.51
CA ALA A 5 -0.18 -17.18 9.50
C ALA A 5 1.06 -17.54 10.33
N TYR A 6 1.77 -16.50 10.76
CA TYR A 6 2.87 -16.58 11.71
C TYR A 6 2.63 -15.57 12.83
N TYR A 7 2.83 -15.99 14.07
CA TYR A 7 2.80 -15.11 15.22
C TYR A 7 3.90 -15.49 16.21
N ASP A 8 4.85 -14.60 16.41
CA ASP A 8 5.86 -14.66 17.48
C ASP A 8 6.54 -16.06 17.60
N GLY A 9 7.00 -16.61 16.46
CA GLY A 9 7.67 -17.92 16.36
C GLY A 9 6.75 -19.10 16.05
N LYS A 10 5.43 -18.95 16.07
CA LYS A 10 4.48 -20.02 15.74
C LYS A 10 3.97 -19.88 14.33
N ILE A 11 3.87 -20.99 13.60
CA ILE A 11 3.30 -21.07 12.26
C ILE A 11 2.05 -21.95 12.32
N GLY A 12 1.00 -21.54 11.63
CA GLY A 12 -0.26 -22.27 11.50
C GLY A 12 -1.17 -21.64 10.47
N THR A 13 -2.43 -22.04 10.44
CA THR A 13 -3.46 -21.31 9.69
C THR A 13 -3.93 -20.08 10.47
N PRO A 14 -4.59 -19.10 9.83
CA PRO A 14 -5.15 -17.94 10.55
C PRO A 14 -6.08 -18.31 11.69
N GLU A 15 -6.80 -19.43 11.59
CA GLU A 15 -7.78 -19.92 12.56
C GLU A 15 -7.13 -20.60 13.77
N GLU A 16 -5.91 -21.12 13.62
CA GLU A 16 -5.19 -21.86 14.68
C GLU A 16 -4.38 -20.94 15.60
N LEU A 17 -4.00 -19.74 15.11
CA LEU A 17 -3.18 -18.85 15.89
C LEU A 17 -4.01 -17.91 16.76
N THR A 18 -3.53 -17.72 17.97
CA THR A 18 -4.12 -16.80 18.96
C THR A 18 -3.14 -15.71 19.34
N VAL A 19 -3.66 -14.51 19.56
CA VAL A 19 -2.90 -13.35 20.05
C VAL A 19 -3.30 -13.03 21.49
N PRO A 20 -2.39 -12.53 22.32
CA PRO A 20 -2.72 -12.17 23.70
C PRO A 20 -3.77 -11.08 23.77
N PHE A 21 -4.76 -11.23 24.67
CA PHE A 21 -5.81 -10.24 24.89
C PHE A 21 -5.27 -8.85 25.25
N ASN A 22 -4.18 -8.78 26.01
CA ASN A 22 -3.53 -7.52 26.41
C ASN A 22 -2.49 -6.99 25.40
N ASP A 23 -2.48 -7.49 24.15
CA ASP A 23 -1.69 -6.82 23.13
C ASP A 23 -2.23 -5.41 22.92
N ARG A 24 -1.34 -4.41 22.98
CA ARG A 24 -1.69 -2.99 22.90
C ARG A 24 -2.39 -2.62 21.60
N VAL A 25 -2.23 -3.42 20.54
CA VAL A 25 -2.92 -3.23 19.27
C VAL A 25 -4.45 -3.24 19.42
N HIS A 26 -4.99 -4.05 20.32
CA HIS A 26 -6.44 -4.15 20.56
C HIS A 26 -7.04 -2.89 21.18
N PHE A 27 -6.23 -2.13 21.91
CA PHE A 27 -6.69 -0.91 22.61
C PHE A 27 -6.42 0.36 21.83
N PHE A 28 -5.31 0.40 21.06
CA PHE A 28 -4.78 1.65 20.51
C PHE A 28 -4.44 1.57 19.01
N GLY A 29 -4.49 0.40 18.38
CA GLY A 29 -3.88 0.20 17.08
C GLY A 29 -2.36 0.42 17.13
N ASP A 30 -1.73 0.12 18.27
CA ASP A 30 -0.32 0.45 18.59
C ASP A 30 0.63 -0.50 17.86
N GLY A 31 0.89 -0.18 16.60
CA GLY A 31 1.71 -0.98 15.72
C GLY A 31 1.86 -0.37 14.32
N VAL A 32 2.73 -0.98 13.55
CA VAL A 32 2.98 -0.66 12.14
C VAL A 32 2.91 -1.92 11.29
N TYR A 33 2.66 -1.76 10.01
CA TYR A 33 2.58 -2.87 9.07
C TYR A 33 3.25 -2.57 7.75
N ASP A 34 3.44 -3.61 6.94
CA ASP A 34 3.71 -3.47 5.53
C ASP A 34 3.08 -4.63 4.75
N ALA A 35 2.92 -4.45 3.45
CA ALA A 35 2.34 -5.47 2.59
C ALA A 35 2.81 -5.30 1.16
N THR A 36 3.00 -6.44 0.47
CA THR A 36 3.34 -6.49 -0.94
C THR A 36 2.81 -7.76 -1.59
N VAL A 37 3.10 -7.93 -2.86
CA VAL A 37 2.79 -9.14 -3.63
C VAL A 37 3.94 -10.13 -3.51
N GLY A 38 3.60 -11.40 -3.30
CA GLY A 38 4.48 -12.53 -3.55
C GLY A 38 4.15 -13.14 -4.91
N ALA A 39 5.16 -13.38 -5.73
CA ALA A 39 4.96 -14.01 -7.03
C ALA A 39 6.13 -14.93 -7.37
N ASN A 40 5.83 -16.17 -7.82
CA ASN A 40 6.82 -17.19 -8.15
C ASN A 40 7.88 -17.39 -7.05
N GLY A 41 7.46 -17.42 -5.78
CA GLY A 41 8.34 -17.59 -4.62
C GLY A 41 9.19 -16.38 -4.26
N LYS A 42 8.98 -15.22 -4.88
CA LYS A 42 9.68 -13.97 -4.60
C LYS A 42 8.74 -12.96 -3.97
N VAL A 43 9.15 -12.31 -2.90
CA VAL A 43 8.45 -11.16 -2.30
C VAL A 43 8.85 -9.92 -3.10
N TYR A 44 7.89 -9.30 -3.80
CA TYR A 44 8.15 -8.18 -4.72
C TYR A 44 8.65 -6.94 -3.97
N LEU A 45 9.74 -6.34 -4.45
CA LEU A 45 10.41 -5.16 -3.88
C LEU A 45 10.67 -5.29 -2.36
N MET A 46 11.06 -6.48 -1.91
CA MET A 46 11.20 -6.82 -0.49
C MET A 46 12.04 -5.81 0.29
N GLN A 47 13.17 -5.34 -0.25
CA GLN A 47 14.05 -4.42 0.49
C GLN A 47 13.37 -3.08 0.75
N ASP A 48 12.70 -2.50 -0.24
CA ASP A 48 12.00 -1.22 -0.10
C ASP A 48 10.89 -1.32 0.95
N HIS A 49 10.14 -2.43 0.96
CA HIS A 49 9.09 -2.70 1.93
C HIS A 49 9.64 -2.91 3.35
N LEU A 50 10.73 -3.65 3.49
CA LEU A 50 11.39 -3.83 4.78
C LEU A 50 11.98 -2.51 5.28
N ASP A 51 12.61 -1.71 4.43
CA ASP A 51 13.16 -0.41 4.82
C ASP A 51 12.06 0.53 5.33
N ARG A 52 10.90 0.58 4.66
CA ARG A 52 9.76 1.36 5.12
C ARG A 52 9.17 0.83 6.43
N PHE A 53 9.06 -0.48 6.59
CA PHE A 53 8.56 -1.12 7.81
C PHE A 53 9.42 -0.79 9.03
N TYR A 54 10.75 -0.95 8.91
CA TYR A 54 11.68 -0.61 10.00
C TYR A 54 11.73 0.89 10.28
N THR A 55 11.62 1.73 9.25
CA THR A 55 11.52 3.19 9.41
C THR A 55 10.24 3.58 10.15
N SER A 56 9.10 2.99 9.80
CA SER A 56 7.82 3.23 10.47
C SER A 56 7.85 2.77 11.94
N ALA A 57 8.41 1.60 12.23
CA ALA A 57 8.56 1.10 13.59
C ALA A 57 9.46 2.02 14.43
N LYS A 58 10.58 2.46 13.87
CA LYS A 58 11.51 3.39 14.53
C LYS A 58 10.85 4.74 14.85
N ALA A 59 10.00 5.26 13.95
CA ALA A 59 9.31 6.52 14.16
C ALA A 59 8.32 6.49 15.34
N LEU A 60 7.89 5.30 15.78
CA LEU A 60 6.99 5.08 16.91
C LEU A 60 7.67 4.37 18.10
N ASP A 61 9.01 4.25 18.10
CA ASP A 61 9.79 3.54 19.12
C ASP A 61 9.27 2.09 19.35
N ILE A 62 8.89 1.39 18.27
CA ILE A 62 8.45 0.00 18.32
C ILE A 62 9.65 -0.92 18.05
N ASN A 63 9.92 -1.84 18.97
CA ASN A 63 11.00 -2.80 18.85
C ASN A 63 10.57 -3.99 17.99
N ILE A 64 11.16 -4.13 16.79
CA ILE A 64 10.97 -5.32 15.95
C ILE A 64 11.82 -6.47 16.52
N PRO A 65 11.26 -7.68 16.74
CA PRO A 65 11.94 -8.74 17.49
C PRO A 65 13.05 -9.46 16.70
N MET A 66 13.35 -9.04 15.46
CA MET A 66 14.42 -9.62 14.65
C MET A 66 15.05 -8.59 13.72
N PRO A 67 16.28 -8.83 13.23
CA PRO A 67 16.93 -8.00 12.20
C PRO A 67 16.21 -8.08 10.85
N LYS A 68 16.39 -7.04 10.04
CA LYS A 68 15.74 -6.91 8.71
C LYS A 68 16.03 -8.11 7.79
N GLU A 69 17.26 -8.57 7.77
CA GLU A 69 17.70 -9.70 6.94
C GLU A 69 17.03 -11.02 7.35
N GLU A 70 16.81 -11.22 8.63
CA GLU A 70 16.10 -12.40 9.16
C GLU A 70 14.62 -12.35 8.83
N LEU A 71 13.99 -11.17 8.92
CA LEU A 71 12.60 -10.99 8.50
C LEU A 71 12.43 -11.28 7.00
N GLY A 72 13.35 -10.79 6.16
CA GLY A 72 13.32 -11.08 4.73
C GLY A 72 13.40 -12.58 4.42
N LYS A 73 14.27 -13.33 5.11
CA LYS A 73 14.35 -14.79 5.02
C LYS A 73 13.05 -15.46 5.48
N LEU A 74 12.53 -15.03 6.63
CA LEU A 74 11.26 -15.55 7.17
C LEU A 74 10.12 -15.37 6.17
N LEU A 75 9.95 -14.18 5.60
CA LEU A 75 8.90 -13.90 4.60
C LEU A 75 9.03 -14.81 3.37
N THR A 76 10.24 -15.04 2.87
CA THR A 76 10.50 -15.94 1.75
C THR A 76 10.20 -17.40 2.10
N ASP A 77 10.62 -17.85 3.28
CA ASP A 77 10.39 -19.21 3.75
C ASP A 77 8.89 -19.49 3.98
N LEU A 78 8.15 -18.51 4.51
CA LEU A 78 6.71 -18.63 4.70
C LEU A 78 5.97 -18.62 3.36
N LEU A 79 6.37 -17.75 2.41
CA LEU A 79 5.79 -17.69 1.07
C LEU A 79 5.91 -19.03 0.34
N SER A 80 7.04 -19.73 0.48
CA SER A 80 7.27 -21.04 -0.17
C SER A 80 6.32 -22.15 0.30
N LYS A 81 5.59 -21.95 1.40
CA LYS A 81 4.66 -22.93 1.99
C LYS A 81 3.20 -22.71 1.60
N VAL A 82 2.89 -21.61 0.90
CA VAL A 82 1.54 -21.28 0.45
C VAL A 82 1.39 -21.66 -1.02
N ASP A 83 0.29 -22.35 -1.34
CA ASP A 83 -0.01 -22.78 -2.70
C ASP A 83 -0.37 -21.58 -3.59
N GLY A 84 -0.17 -21.74 -4.89
CA GLY A 84 -0.47 -20.70 -5.88
C GLY A 84 0.77 -19.99 -6.40
N THR A 85 0.56 -19.07 -7.33
CA THR A 85 1.64 -18.35 -8.02
C THR A 85 1.68 -16.85 -7.71
N THR A 86 0.59 -16.32 -7.16
CA THR A 86 0.45 -14.91 -6.76
C THR A 86 -0.17 -14.84 -5.38
N HIS A 87 0.44 -14.07 -4.49
CA HIS A 87 0.08 -14.01 -3.08
C HIS A 87 0.01 -12.58 -2.58
N PHE A 88 -0.82 -12.34 -1.57
CA PHE A 88 -0.74 -11.17 -0.72
C PHE A 88 0.13 -11.51 0.49
N VAL A 89 1.25 -10.82 0.64
CA VAL A 89 2.20 -10.97 1.73
C VAL A 89 2.06 -9.76 2.64
N TYR A 90 1.56 -9.96 3.85
CA TYR A 90 1.31 -8.94 4.85
C TYR A 90 2.09 -9.25 6.12
N TRP A 91 2.67 -8.24 6.74
CA TRP A 91 3.27 -8.37 8.06
C TRP A 91 3.07 -7.09 8.88
N GLN A 92 3.02 -7.26 10.18
CA GLN A 92 2.91 -6.17 11.16
C GLN A 92 3.73 -6.48 12.39
N VAL A 93 4.09 -5.43 13.11
CA VAL A 93 4.59 -5.53 14.48
C VAL A 93 3.74 -4.64 15.37
N THR A 94 3.28 -5.20 16.50
CA THR A 94 2.65 -4.42 17.56
C THR A 94 3.73 -3.98 18.55
N ARG A 95 3.45 -2.94 19.35
CA ARG A 95 4.36 -2.57 20.43
C ARG A 95 4.58 -3.70 21.45
N GLY A 96 3.61 -4.60 21.61
CA GLY A 96 3.68 -5.75 22.48
C GLY A 96 2.53 -5.83 23.50
N VAL A 97 2.72 -6.71 24.48
CA VAL A 97 1.69 -7.11 25.44
C VAL A 97 1.91 -6.43 26.76
N GLU A 98 0.95 -5.62 27.20
CA GLU A 98 0.99 -4.89 28.47
C GLU A 98 -0.42 -4.53 28.94
N THR A 99 -0.61 -4.31 30.26
CA THR A 99 -1.88 -3.78 30.79
C THR A 99 -2.20 -2.43 30.14
N ARG A 100 -3.49 -2.21 29.79
CA ARG A 100 -3.93 -1.00 29.11
C ARG A 100 -3.55 0.27 29.86
N ASN A 101 -2.59 1.00 29.32
CA ASN A 101 -2.17 2.34 29.74
C ASN A 101 -1.70 3.09 28.49
N HIS A 102 -1.87 4.41 28.42
CA HIS A 102 -1.33 5.23 27.31
C HIS A 102 0.21 5.25 27.35
N VAL A 103 0.80 5.35 28.53
CA VAL A 103 2.24 5.19 28.73
C VAL A 103 2.59 3.71 28.62
N TYR A 104 3.65 3.39 27.91
CA TYR A 104 4.18 2.03 27.75
C TYR A 104 5.54 1.87 28.44
N ALA A 105 5.88 0.63 28.78
CA ALA A 105 7.19 0.33 29.36
C ALA A 105 8.29 0.50 28.30
N GLU A 106 9.42 1.10 28.71
CA GLU A 106 10.60 1.17 27.83
C GLU A 106 11.06 -0.24 27.45
N ASN A 107 11.50 -0.39 26.18
CA ASN A 107 11.98 -1.66 25.62
C ASN A 107 10.97 -2.82 25.63
N LEU A 108 9.66 -2.52 25.63
CA LEU A 108 8.63 -3.55 25.48
C LEU A 108 8.89 -4.36 24.18
N PRO A 109 8.98 -5.72 24.25
CA PRO A 109 9.27 -6.52 23.05
C PRO A 109 8.07 -6.53 22.11
N GLY A 110 8.27 -6.07 20.89
CA GLY A 110 7.23 -6.08 19.85
C GLY A 110 6.80 -7.51 19.51
N LYS A 111 5.57 -7.64 19.01
CA LYS A 111 5.02 -8.92 18.55
C LYS A 111 4.85 -8.91 17.04
N LEU A 112 5.64 -9.74 16.37
CA LEU A 112 5.61 -9.88 14.92
C LEU A 112 4.52 -10.84 14.49
N TRP A 113 3.77 -10.42 13.48
CA TRP A 113 2.68 -11.17 12.86
C TRP A 113 2.83 -11.13 11.34
N VAL A 114 2.65 -12.28 10.67
CA VAL A 114 2.67 -12.39 9.21
C VAL A 114 1.43 -13.13 8.75
N SER A 115 0.85 -12.71 7.64
CA SER A 115 -0.22 -13.42 6.93
C SER A 115 0.09 -13.49 5.45
N ILE A 116 0.05 -14.70 4.89
CA ILE A 116 0.24 -14.92 3.46
C ILE A 116 -0.95 -15.73 2.95
N ARG A 117 -1.56 -15.26 1.87
CA ARG A 117 -2.70 -15.93 1.22
C ARG A 117 -2.62 -15.76 -0.28
N GLN A 118 -3.30 -16.60 -1.02
CA GLN A 118 -3.48 -16.39 -2.46
C GLN A 118 -4.10 -15.03 -2.75
N ASN A 119 -3.72 -14.45 -3.87
CA ASN A 119 -4.19 -13.15 -4.31
C ASN A 119 -4.37 -13.12 -5.83
N HIS A 120 -5.26 -12.24 -6.28
CA HIS A 120 -5.39 -11.87 -7.69
C HIS A 120 -5.06 -10.39 -7.82
N LEU A 121 -4.30 -10.04 -8.84
CA LEU A 121 -3.98 -8.65 -9.15
C LEU A 121 -5.05 -8.07 -10.06
N ASN A 122 -5.33 -6.80 -9.90
CA ASN A 122 -6.23 -6.10 -10.80
C ASN A 122 -5.57 -5.90 -12.17
N ASP A 123 -6.36 -6.04 -13.23
CA ASP A 123 -5.93 -5.76 -14.57
C ASP A 123 -5.74 -4.24 -14.75
N PRO A 124 -4.53 -3.74 -15.06
CA PRO A 124 -4.30 -2.32 -15.25
C PRO A 124 -4.98 -1.73 -16.48
N ASP A 125 -5.41 -2.57 -17.43
CA ASP A 125 -6.16 -2.14 -18.62
C ASP A 125 -7.66 -1.91 -18.32
N VAL A 126 -8.16 -2.35 -17.14
CA VAL A 126 -9.55 -2.13 -16.72
C VAL A 126 -9.65 -0.84 -15.90
N PRO A 127 -10.38 0.18 -16.40
CA PRO A 127 -10.51 1.45 -15.70
C PRO A 127 -11.33 1.32 -14.42
N ILE A 128 -11.00 2.13 -13.42
CA ILE A 128 -11.71 2.20 -12.14
C ILE A 128 -12.49 3.50 -12.00
N LYS A 129 -13.47 3.50 -11.09
CA LYS A 129 -14.23 4.68 -10.68
C LYS A 129 -13.83 5.10 -9.28
N LEU A 130 -13.81 6.39 -9.05
CA LEU A 130 -13.40 7.02 -7.80
C LEU A 130 -14.52 7.91 -7.24
N ASN A 131 -14.53 8.10 -5.93
CA ASN A 131 -15.20 9.23 -5.28
C ASN A 131 -14.17 10.08 -4.54
N THR A 132 -14.57 11.27 -4.12
CA THR A 132 -13.76 12.16 -3.28
C THR A 132 -14.36 12.31 -1.90
N GLU A 133 -13.52 12.40 -0.85
CA GLU A 133 -13.94 12.68 0.53
C GLU A 133 -12.91 13.55 1.25
N GLU A 134 -13.37 14.32 2.22
CA GLU A 134 -12.48 15.07 3.11
C GLU A 134 -11.57 14.13 3.89
N ASP A 135 -10.27 14.39 3.90
CA ASP A 135 -9.27 13.62 4.62
C ASP A 135 -9.35 13.89 6.13
N THR A 136 -10.00 12.99 6.85
CA THR A 136 -10.15 13.04 8.31
C THR A 136 -9.08 12.25 9.06
N ARG A 137 -8.04 11.76 8.37
CA ARG A 137 -6.92 11.06 9.00
C ARG A 137 -6.07 12.04 9.81
N PHE A 138 -5.28 11.50 10.74
CA PHE A 138 -4.33 12.30 11.53
C PHE A 138 -3.08 12.73 10.70
N TYR A 139 -2.19 13.56 11.30
CA TYR A 139 -1.03 14.17 10.61
C TYR A 139 0.22 13.28 10.58
N HIS A 140 0.11 11.99 10.61
CA HIS A 140 1.23 11.03 10.57
C HIS A 140 1.02 9.97 9.50
N CYS A 141 0.41 10.34 8.36
CA CYS A 141 0.15 9.42 7.26
C CYS A 141 1.43 8.87 6.61
N ASN A 142 2.55 9.55 6.79
CA ASN A 142 3.88 9.10 6.37
C ASN A 142 4.39 7.87 7.16
N ILE A 143 3.79 7.53 8.30
CA ILE A 143 4.07 6.32 9.07
C ILE A 143 3.01 5.27 8.75
N LYS A 144 3.43 4.08 8.34
CA LYS A 144 2.49 3.00 7.98
C LYS A 144 1.93 2.31 9.22
N THR A 145 1.06 3.03 9.96
CA THR A 145 0.47 2.59 11.23
C THR A 145 -0.73 1.68 11.05
N LEU A 146 -1.13 0.98 12.13
CA LEU A 146 -2.37 0.20 12.19
C LEU A 146 -3.63 1.05 12.49
N ASN A 147 -3.50 2.37 12.59
CA ASN A 147 -4.61 3.31 12.85
C ASN A 147 -5.34 3.65 11.54
N LEU A 148 -6.06 2.68 10.99
CA LEU A 148 -6.65 2.74 9.65
C LEU A 148 -8.16 3.01 9.64
N LEU A 149 -8.79 3.32 10.78
CA LEU A 149 -10.25 3.45 10.85
C LEU A 149 -10.84 4.46 9.84
N PRO A 150 -10.29 5.68 9.63
CA PRO A 150 -10.80 6.59 8.61
C PRO A 150 -10.70 6.00 7.20
N SER A 151 -9.58 5.37 6.86
CA SER A 151 -9.40 4.68 5.57
C SER A 151 -10.37 3.52 5.36
N VAL A 152 -10.65 2.73 6.42
CA VAL A 152 -11.64 1.64 6.37
C VAL A 152 -13.04 2.18 6.13
N VAL A 153 -13.42 3.29 6.76
CA VAL A 153 -14.74 3.92 6.57
C VAL A 153 -14.87 4.44 5.15
N ALA A 154 -13.88 5.15 4.62
CA ALA A 154 -13.86 5.66 3.25
C ALA A 154 -13.95 4.51 2.23
N ALA A 155 -13.13 3.47 2.36
CA ALA A 155 -13.18 2.30 1.48
C ALA A 155 -14.53 1.55 1.54
N GLN A 156 -15.15 1.45 2.72
CA GLN A 156 -16.48 0.85 2.86
C GLN A 156 -17.57 1.72 2.22
N HIS A 157 -17.44 3.05 2.27
CA HIS A 157 -18.35 3.97 1.57
C HIS A 157 -18.19 3.81 0.05
N ALA A 158 -16.96 3.87 -0.48
CA ALA A 158 -16.68 3.62 -1.90
C ALA A 158 -17.37 2.33 -2.41
N LYS A 159 -17.21 1.22 -1.67
CA LYS A 159 -17.88 -0.04 -1.99
C LYS A 159 -19.40 0.07 -2.03
N ARG A 160 -20.01 0.80 -1.09
CA ARG A 160 -21.49 0.96 -1.03
C ARG A 160 -22.05 1.75 -2.20
N ILE A 161 -21.32 2.74 -2.71
CA ILE A 161 -21.72 3.55 -3.86
C ILE A 161 -21.24 2.96 -5.20
N GLY A 162 -20.55 1.82 -5.18
CA GLY A 162 -20.15 1.07 -6.38
C GLY A 162 -18.91 1.61 -7.09
N VAL A 163 -18.02 2.30 -6.38
CA VAL A 163 -16.70 2.73 -6.88
C VAL A 163 -15.57 1.92 -6.24
N GLN A 164 -14.38 1.93 -6.83
CA GLN A 164 -13.27 1.07 -6.42
C GLN A 164 -12.37 1.70 -5.38
N GLU A 165 -12.28 3.05 -5.32
CA GLU A 165 -11.38 3.73 -4.39
C GLU A 165 -11.89 5.14 -4.08
N THR A 166 -11.49 5.68 -2.91
CA THR A 166 -11.78 7.05 -2.49
C THR A 166 -10.52 7.88 -2.53
N VAL A 167 -10.56 9.00 -3.26
CA VAL A 167 -9.55 10.06 -3.23
C VAL A 167 -9.82 10.96 -2.03
N LEU A 168 -8.82 11.15 -1.19
CA LEU A 168 -8.88 11.99 -0.01
C LEU A 168 -8.30 13.38 -0.30
N HIS A 169 -8.89 14.42 0.29
CA HIS A 169 -8.45 15.80 0.10
C HIS A 169 -8.59 16.60 1.40
N ARG A 170 -7.79 17.65 1.56
CA ARG A 170 -7.89 18.63 2.66
C ARG A 170 -8.16 20.00 2.07
N GLY A 171 -9.36 20.51 2.29
CA GLY A 171 -9.88 21.62 1.50
C GLY A 171 -9.96 21.22 0.04
N ASP A 172 -9.26 21.92 -0.85
CA ASP A 172 -9.20 21.60 -2.28
C ASP A 172 -7.94 20.77 -2.68
N ILE A 173 -7.00 20.57 -1.77
CA ILE A 173 -5.74 19.87 -2.05
C ILE A 173 -5.93 18.36 -1.91
N VAL A 174 -5.67 17.62 -3.00
CA VAL A 174 -5.65 16.16 -3.00
C VAL A 174 -4.45 15.66 -2.22
N THR A 175 -4.67 14.69 -1.32
CA THR A 175 -3.61 14.02 -0.57
C THR A 175 -3.26 12.68 -1.21
N GLU A 176 -3.99 11.64 -0.88
CA GLU A 176 -3.84 10.29 -1.49
C GLU A 176 -5.19 9.57 -1.50
N CYS A 177 -5.24 8.28 -1.75
CA CYS A 177 -6.48 7.52 -1.62
C CYS A 177 -6.60 6.84 -0.24
N ALA A 178 -7.75 6.19 0.01
CA ALA A 178 -8.00 5.51 1.28
C ALA A 178 -6.96 4.43 1.61
N HIS A 179 -6.43 3.72 0.60
CA HIS A 179 -5.39 2.70 0.79
C HIS A 179 -4.34 2.65 -0.35
N SER A 180 -4.27 3.68 -1.19
CA SER A 180 -3.36 3.83 -2.33
C SER A 180 -2.93 5.28 -2.51
N ASN A 181 -1.94 5.55 -3.36
CA ASN A 181 -1.61 6.92 -3.76
C ASN A 181 -2.32 7.26 -5.08
N VAL A 182 -2.62 8.54 -5.28
CA VAL A 182 -3.13 9.07 -6.54
C VAL A 182 -2.14 10.06 -7.13
N SER A 183 -1.99 10.00 -8.45
CA SER A 183 -1.18 10.92 -9.26
C SER A 183 -1.96 11.29 -10.51
N ILE A 184 -1.59 12.37 -11.18
CA ILE A 184 -2.22 12.79 -12.43
C ILE A 184 -1.17 13.02 -13.52
N LEU A 185 -1.56 12.74 -14.77
CA LEU A 185 -0.85 13.21 -15.95
C LEU A 185 -1.64 14.40 -16.49
N LYS A 186 -0.95 15.52 -16.76
CA LYS A 186 -1.56 16.74 -17.31
C LYS A 186 -0.54 17.46 -18.18
N ASP A 187 -0.90 17.74 -19.43
CA ASP A 187 -0.04 18.41 -20.41
C ASP A 187 1.35 17.73 -20.54
N GLY A 188 1.39 16.40 -20.54
CA GLY A 188 2.63 15.61 -20.63
C GLY A 188 3.52 15.60 -19.38
N VAL A 189 3.04 16.16 -18.26
CA VAL A 189 3.76 16.19 -16.97
C VAL A 189 3.05 15.28 -15.98
N PHE A 190 3.83 14.43 -15.30
CA PHE A 190 3.34 13.57 -14.21
C PHE A 190 3.43 14.32 -12.89
N TYR A 191 2.29 14.55 -12.24
CA TYR A 191 2.19 15.19 -10.92
C TYR A 191 1.86 14.17 -9.86
N SER A 192 2.53 14.28 -8.72
CA SER A 192 2.26 13.48 -7.53
C SER A 192 2.43 14.34 -6.28
N HIS A 193 1.58 14.12 -5.27
CA HIS A 193 1.72 14.81 -3.99
C HIS A 193 3.13 14.55 -3.41
N PRO A 194 3.85 15.56 -2.90
CA PRO A 194 5.16 15.39 -2.28
C PRO A 194 5.10 14.47 -1.06
N ASN A 195 6.22 13.83 -0.72
CA ASN A 195 6.28 12.97 0.46
C ASN A 195 6.36 13.82 1.73
N ASP A 196 5.23 14.03 2.39
CA ASP A 196 5.07 14.79 3.63
C ASP A 196 4.23 13.99 4.65
N GLU A 197 3.74 14.66 5.71
CA GLU A 197 2.93 14.04 6.77
C GLU A 197 1.50 13.68 6.34
N PHE A 198 1.04 14.10 5.17
CA PHE A 198 -0.33 13.90 4.68
C PHE A 198 -0.49 12.64 3.85
N ILE A 199 0.60 12.08 3.34
CA ILE A 199 0.56 10.88 2.51
C ILE A 199 1.57 9.83 2.95
N LEU A 200 1.27 8.57 2.65
CA LEU A 200 2.27 7.52 2.74
C LEU A 200 3.22 7.61 1.54
N ARG A 201 4.53 7.51 1.81
CA ARG A 201 5.52 7.28 0.76
C ARG A 201 5.32 5.88 0.18
N GLY A 202 4.44 5.79 -0.83
CA GLY A 202 4.12 4.52 -1.50
C GLY A 202 5.32 3.99 -2.28
N ILE A 203 5.60 2.69 -2.15
CA ILE A 203 6.69 2.05 -2.91
C ILE A 203 6.30 1.99 -4.38
N ALA A 204 5.07 1.58 -4.70
CA ALA A 204 4.57 1.62 -6.08
C ALA A 204 4.61 3.04 -6.67
N LYS A 205 4.22 4.08 -5.91
CA LYS A 205 4.37 5.49 -6.31
C LYS A 205 5.83 5.83 -6.63
N THR A 206 6.76 5.43 -5.76
CA THR A 206 8.20 5.71 -5.94
C THR A 206 8.73 5.06 -7.22
N HIS A 207 8.40 3.79 -7.46
CA HIS A 207 8.80 3.06 -8.68
C HIS A 207 8.12 3.61 -9.94
N MET A 208 6.87 4.07 -9.84
CA MET A 208 6.17 4.79 -10.91
C MET A 208 6.91 6.08 -11.30
N ILE A 209 7.31 6.91 -10.33
CA ILE A 209 8.11 8.12 -10.57
C ILE A 209 9.42 7.76 -11.26
N GLN A 210 10.10 6.70 -10.82
CA GLN A 210 11.33 6.22 -11.47
C GLN A 210 11.06 5.72 -12.90
N ALA A 211 9.94 5.05 -13.15
CA ALA A 211 9.52 4.65 -14.48
C ALA A 211 9.32 5.89 -15.40
N CYS A 212 8.64 6.93 -14.90
CA CYS A 212 8.48 8.19 -15.64
C CYS A 212 9.85 8.81 -15.99
N TYR A 213 10.81 8.84 -15.07
CA TYR A 213 12.17 9.33 -15.38
C TYR A 213 12.88 8.50 -16.44
N ARG A 214 12.78 7.16 -16.40
CA ARG A 214 13.36 6.28 -17.43
C ARG A 214 12.75 6.52 -18.82
N LEU A 215 11.49 6.89 -18.86
CA LEU A 215 10.74 7.20 -20.08
C LEU A 215 10.95 8.64 -20.58
N GLY A 216 11.67 9.48 -19.84
CA GLY A 216 11.86 10.90 -20.18
C GLY A 216 10.62 11.76 -19.93
N ILE A 217 9.65 11.28 -19.15
CA ILE A 217 8.46 12.02 -18.75
C ILE A 217 8.84 12.96 -17.59
N THR A 218 8.48 14.24 -17.73
CA THR A 218 8.71 15.22 -16.68
C THR A 218 7.87 14.88 -15.45
N VAL A 219 8.50 14.85 -14.27
CA VAL A 219 7.83 14.59 -12.97
C VAL A 219 7.87 15.83 -12.11
N MET A 220 6.74 16.17 -11.51
CA MET A 220 6.62 17.22 -10.51
C MET A 220 6.00 16.65 -9.22
N GLU A 221 6.81 16.51 -8.17
CA GLU A 221 6.31 16.23 -6.82
C GLU A 221 5.78 17.54 -6.21
N LYS A 222 4.53 17.85 -6.54
CA LYS A 222 3.81 19.08 -6.15
C LYS A 222 2.35 18.76 -5.88
N CYS A 223 1.77 19.37 -4.83
CA CYS A 223 0.33 19.29 -4.55
C CYS A 223 -0.49 19.74 -5.76
N PHE A 224 -1.60 19.08 -6.00
CA PHE A 224 -2.61 19.43 -7.00
C PHE A 224 -3.99 19.43 -6.37
N THR A 225 -4.91 20.14 -7.00
CA THR A 225 -6.25 20.38 -6.48
C THR A 225 -7.26 19.34 -6.99
N LEU A 226 -8.48 19.34 -6.42
CA LEU A 226 -9.62 18.60 -6.97
C LEU A 226 -9.95 19.04 -8.39
N ASP A 227 -9.81 20.35 -8.70
CA ASP A 227 -10.00 20.86 -10.07
C ASP A 227 -8.93 20.32 -11.03
N ASP A 228 -7.66 20.26 -10.59
CA ASP A 228 -6.60 19.61 -11.37
C ASP A 228 -6.88 18.14 -11.61
N LEU A 229 -7.36 17.40 -10.59
CA LEU A 229 -7.76 16.00 -10.70
C LEU A 229 -8.86 15.82 -11.76
N MET A 230 -9.93 16.64 -11.69
CA MET A 230 -11.05 16.57 -12.64
C MET A 230 -10.67 16.93 -14.07
N ASN A 231 -9.68 17.81 -14.26
CA ASN A 231 -9.20 18.26 -15.55
C ASN A 231 -7.97 17.52 -16.06
N ALA A 232 -7.45 16.53 -15.32
CA ALA A 232 -6.31 15.72 -15.69
C ALA A 232 -6.49 15.01 -17.04
N ASP A 233 -5.40 14.74 -17.73
CA ASP A 233 -5.41 13.89 -18.94
C ASP A 233 -5.56 12.43 -18.53
N GLU A 234 -4.82 11.99 -17.50
CA GLU A 234 -4.99 10.68 -16.86
C GLU A 234 -4.95 10.81 -15.34
N ILE A 235 -5.71 9.94 -14.66
CA ILE A 235 -5.69 9.78 -13.20
C ILE A 235 -5.16 8.39 -12.90
N ILE A 236 -4.08 8.31 -12.14
CA ILE A 236 -3.34 7.07 -11.91
C ILE A 236 -3.36 6.74 -10.42
N VAL A 237 -3.80 5.53 -10.08
CA VAL A 237 -3.86 5.01 -8.70
C VAL A 237 -2.83 3.90 -8.53
N THR A 238 -1.98 4.02 -7.49
CA THR A 238 -0.88 3.09 -7.24
C THR A 238 -0.92 2.51 -5.83
N SER A 239 -0.77 1.19 -5.73
CA SER A 239 -0.48 0.47 -4.50
C SER A 239 0.37 -0.76 -4.80
N SER A 240 0.85 -1.45 -3.78
CA SER A 240 1.68 -2.65 -3.98
C SER A 240 0.94 -3.81 -4.66
N SER A 241 -0.39 -3.79 -4.68
CA SER A 241 -1.24 -4.78 -5.38
C SER A 241 -1.92 -4.24 -6.65
N ASN A 242 -1.86 -2.91 -6.88
CA ASN A 242 -2.54 -2.22 -7.98
C ASN A 242 -1.57 -1.37 -8.79
N PHE A 243 -0.42 -1.85 -9.06
CA PHE A 243 0.76 -1.16 -9.65
C PHE A 243 0.50 0.18 -10.34
N CYS A 244 -0.44 0.23 -11.31
CA CYS A 244 -0.76 1.38 -12.13
C CYS A 244 -2.18 1.27 -12.70
N LEU A 245 -3.20 1.38 -11.84
CA LEU A 245 -4.60 1.47 -12.31
C LEU A 245 -4.89 2.89 -12.78
N HIS A 246 -5.83 3.00 -13.74
CA HIS A 246 -6.29 4.31 -14.21
C HIS A 246 -7.78 4.50 -13.93
N ALA A 247 -8.17 5.75 -13.68
CA ALA A 247 -9.58 6.08 -13.42
C ALA A 247 -10.25 6.68 -14.67
N CYS A 248 -11.53 6.38 -14.85
CA CYS A 248 -12.37 6.93 -15.91
C CYS A 248 -13.52 7.82 -15.40
N GLU A 249 -13.73 7.84 -14.09
CA GLU A 249 -14.85 8.57 -13.45
C GLU A 249 -14.46 9.01 -12.04
N VAL A 250 -14.82 10.23 -11.66
CA VAL A 250 -14.70 10.77 -10.31
C VAL A 250 -16.04 11.41 -9.94
N ASP A 251 -16.65 11.02 -8.81
CA ASP A 251 -17.94 11.51 -8.32
C ASP A 251 -19.06 11.45 -9.38
N GLY A 252 -19.13 10.35 -10.13
CA GLY A 252 -20.13 10.14 -11.18
C GLY A 252 -19.90 10.98 -12.45
N LYS A 253 -18.78 11.68 -12.59
CA LYS A 253 -18.42 12.48 -13.76
C LYS A 253 -17.24 11.86 -14.50
N PRO A 254 -17.27 11.80 -15.85
CA PRO A 254 -16.11 11.36 -16.62
C PRO A 254 -14.85 12.18 -16.30
N ALA A 255 -13.72 11.51 -16.08
CA ALA A 255 -12.43 12.12 -15.77
C ALA A 255 -11.29 11.22 -16.25
N GLY A 256 -10.17 11.80 -16.69
CA GLY A 256 -9.07 11.06 -17.32
C GLY A 256 -9.37 10.61 -18.75
N GLY A 257 -8.59 9.66 -19.26
CA GLY A 257 -8.78 9.02 -20.58
C GLY A 257 -8.45 9.91 -21.78
N LYS A 258 -7.68 10.99 -21.59
CA LYS A 258 -7.34 11.93 -22.66
C LYS A 258 -5.97 11.65 -23.29
N ASP A 259 -5.07 10.96 -22.57
CA ASP A 259 -3.75 10.55 -23.07
C ASP A 259 -3.45 9.06 -22.81
N PRO A 260 -4.27 8.15 -23.35
CA PRO A 260 -4.10 6.70 -23.12
C PRO A 260 -2.77 6.17 -23.69
N ALA A 261 -2.14 6.88 -24.62
CA ALA A 261 -0.86 6.46 -25.18
C ALA A 261 0.27 6.62 -24.16
N THR A 262 0.38 7.77 -23.50
CA THR A 262 1.38 8.00 -22.45
C THR A 262 1.09 7.12 -21.23
N LEU A 263 -0.19 6.98 -20.83
CA LEU A 263 -0.59 6.06 -19.76
C LEU A 263 -0.09 4.63 -20.02
N LYS A 264 -0.34 4.11 -21.23
CA LYS A 264 0.07 2.73 -21.60
C LYS A 264 1.57 2.53 -21.52
N VAL A 265 2.36 3.49 -21.99
CA VAL A 265 3.83 3.44 -21.91
C VAL A 265 4.29 3.40 -20.44
N ILE A 266 3.67 4.17 -19.56
CA ILE A 266 3.97 4.13 -18.11
C ILE A 266 3.59 2.77 -17.51
N GLN A 267 2.40 2.25 -17.81
CA GLN A 267 1.94 0.94 -17.34
C GLN A 267 2.89 -0.18 -17.78
N ASP A 268 3.27 -0.19 -19.06
CA ASP A 268 4.16 -1.20 -19.62
C ASP A 268 5.55 -1.17 -18.96
N GLU A 269 6.08 0.02 -18.64
CA GLU A 269 7.37 0.15 -17.96
C GLU A 269 7.31 -0.35 -16.50
N VAL A 270 6.24 -0.03 -15.77
CA VAL A 270 6.01 -0.53 -14.40
C VAL A 270 5.85 -2.05 -14.39
N LEU A 271 5.07 -2.59 -15.33
CA LEU A 271 4.88 -4.04 -15.45
C LEU A 271 6.15 -4.75 -15.91
N ARG A 272 6.95 -4.14 -16.77
CA ARG A 272 8.25 -4.68 -17.17
C ARG A 272 9.16 -4.90 -15.95
N GLU A 273 9.18 -3.96 -15.01
CA GLU A 273 9.92 -4.11 -13.75
C GLU A 273 9.39 -5.27 -12.90
N TYR A 274 8.06 -5.38 -12.74
CA TYR A 274 7.43 -6.48 -12.02
C TYR A 274 7.74 -7.84 -12.66
N TYR A 275 7.64 -7.96 -13.99
CA TYR A 275 7.93 -9.20 -14.71
C TYR A 275 9.41 -9.59 -14.61
N ALA A 276 10.31 -8.62 -14.75
CA ALA A 276 11.75 -8.85 -14.61
C ALA A 276 12.11 -9.34 -13.20
N TYR A 277 11.46 -8.78 -12.16
CA TYR A 277 11.69 -9.17 -10.78
C TYR A 277 11.13 -10.56 -10.47
N THR A 278 9.90 -10.82 -10.84
CA THR A 278 9.14 -12.02 -10.41
C THR A 278 9.28 -13.21 -11.37
N GLY A 279 9.59 -12.96 -12.65
CA GLY A 279 9.54 -13.96 -13.71
C GLY A 279 8.11 -14.28 -14.19
N LYS A 280 7.11 -13.51 -13.78
CA LYS A 280 5.76 -13.56 -14.37
C LYS A 280 5.76 -12.96 -15.78
N THR A 281 4.74 -13.28 -16.56
CA THR A 281 4.52 -12.75 -17.93
C THR A 281 3.16 -12.04 -18.06
N THR A 282 2.34 -12.13 -17.03
CA THR A 282 1.04 -11.47 -16.92
C THR A 282 0.76 -11.11 -15.47
N VAL A 283 -0.06 -10.10 -15.23
CA VAL A 283 -0.61 -9.76 -13.90
C VAL A 283 -1.95 -10.46 -13.67
N VAL A 284 -2.67 -10.79 -14.73
CA VAL A 284 -3.96 -11.50 -14.66
C VAL A 284 -3.67 -13.00 -14.75
N ASP A 285 -4.04 -13.76 -13.72
CA ASP A 285 -3.91 -15.23 -13.66
C ASP A 285 -5.13 -15.89 -14.32
#